data_252095ef76348238bb0142bb17ac1550
#
_entry.id   252095ef76348238bb0142bb17ac1550
#
_cell.length_a   1.000
_cell.length_b   1.000
_cell.length_c   1.000
_cell.angle_alpha   90.00
_cell.angle_beta   90.00
_cell.angle_gamma   90.00
#
_symmetry.space_group_name_H-M   'P 1'
#
loop_
_entity.id
_entity.type
_entity.pdbx_description
1 polymer ?
#
loop_
_entity_poly.entity_id
_entity_poly.type
_entity_poly.pdbx_seq_one_letter_code
_entity_poly.pdbx_strand_id
1 'polypeptide(L)'
;MRRTHRPGFTFIELLVVMVVIGVLAAIGVPRIRNMKERSYQATLRSDLGALRTAQEAYFSENQQYATDTTQLEFRASANVTVTIISDDPFKGWRAAAQHRWLATPCTTAAGAEAVGVEAGAIVCANLAVATAYATQTK
;
A
#
# COMPACT_ATOMS: atom_id res chain seq x y z
N MET A 1 -4.03 -52.74 -41.16
CA MET A 1 -3.63 -51.54 -40.39
C MET A 1 -4.58 -50.41 -40.73
N ARG A 2 -5.46 -49.97 -39.79
CA ARG A 2 -6.35 -48.84 -39.97
C ARG A 2 -5.57 -47.55 -39.60
N ARG A 3 -5.31 -46.69 -40.57
CA ARG A 3 -4.80 -45.33 -40.36
C ARG A 3 -5.89 -44.51 -39.71
N THR A 4 -5.77 -44.20 -38.45
CA THR A 4 -6.62 -43.22 -37.79
C THR A 4 -6.31 -41.83 -38.36
N HIS A 5 -7.20 -41.26 -39.12
CA HIS A 5 -7.10 -39.87 -39.56
C HIS A 5 -7.27 -38.98 -38.31
N ARG A 6 -6.22 -38.31 -37.88
CA ARG A 6 -6.33 -37.26 -36.88
C ARG A 6 -6.79 -35.99 -37.58
N PRO A 7 -7.96 -35.42 -37.24
CA PRO A 7 -8.39 -34.16 -37.82
C PRO A 7 -7.37 -33.06 -37.45
N GLY A 8 -6.88 -32.35 -38.45
CA GLY A 8 -6.03 -31.18 -38.26
C GLY A 8 -6.86 -29.94 -37.94
N PHE A 9 -6.31 -28.99 -37.19
CA PHE A 9 -6.91 -27.68 -36.95
C PHE A 9 -7.05 -26.88 -38.25
N THR A 10 -8.16 -26.20 -38.43
CA THR A 10 -8.36 -25.26 -39.55
C THR A 10 -7.80 -23.88 -39.19
N PHE A 11 -7.35 -23.13 -40.19
CA PHE A 11 -6.85 -21.76 -40.00
C PHE A 11 -7.94 -20.85 -39.39
N ILE A 12 -9.21 -21.06 -39.74
CA ILE A 12 -10.31 -20.27 -39.19
C ILE A 12 -10.56 -20.55 -37.72
N GLU A 13 -10.34 -21.76 -37.22
CA GLU A 13 -10.47 -22.09 -35.80
C GLU A 13 -9.41 -21.34 -34.98
N LEU A 14 -8.17 -21.24 -35.48
CA LEU A 14 -7.11 -20.46 -34.79
C LEU A 14 -7.45 -18.97 -34.81
N LEU A 15 -7.99 -18.45 -35.90
CA LEU A 15 -8.33 -17.03 -36.02
C LEU A 15 -9.47 -16.65 -35.06
N VAL A 16 -10.51 -17.46 -34.93
CA VAL A 16 -11.63 -17.24 -34.01
C VAL A 16 -11.15 -17.27 -32.56
N VAL A 17 -10.30 -18.22 -32.21
CA VAL A 17 -9.74 -18.32 -30.83
C VAL A 17 -8.92 -17.07 -30.49
N MET A 18 -8.07 -16.58 -31.40
CA MET A 18 -7.30 -15.34 -31.16
C MET A 18 -8.18 -14.13 -30.96
N VAL A 19 -9.26 -13.99 -31.73
CA VAL A 19 -10.23 -12.89 -31.56
C VAL A 19 -10.91 -12.96 -30.20
N VAL A 20 -11.38 -14.13 -29.81
CA VAL A 20 -12.06 -14.33 -28.50
C VAL A 20 -11.11 -14.01 -27.34
N ILE A 21 -9.86 -14.50 -27.36
CA ILE A 21 -8.86 -14.20 -26.34
C ILE A 21 -8.57 -12.70 -26.30
N GLY A 22 -8.44 -12.04 -27.45
CA GLY A 22 -8.23 -10.60 -27.54
C GLY A 22 -9.33 -9.78 -26.88
N VAL A 23 -10.59 -10.12 -27.12
CA VAL A 23 -11.75 -9.44 -26.48
C VAL A 23 -11.76 -9.67 -24.97
N LEU A 24 -11.54 -10.90 -24.52
CA LEU A 24 -11.49 -11.21 -23.07
C LEU A 24 -10.35 -10.50 -22.38
N ALA A 25 -9.18 -10.44 -22.99
CA ALA A 25 -8.00 -9.75 -22.45
C ALA A 25 -8.23 -8.22 -22.32
N ALA A 26 -8.91 -7.61 -23.29
CA ALA A 26 -9.20 -6.17 -23.24
C ALA A 26 -10.02 -5.74 -22.01
N ILE A 27 -10.89 -6.62 -21.50
CA ILE A 27 -11.70 -6.36 -20.31
C ILE A 27 -10.97 -6.79 -19.03
N GLY A 28 -10.20 -7.88 -19.08
CA GLY A 28 -9.56 -8.49 -17.91
C GLY A 28 -8.38 -7.69 -17.36
N VAL A 29 -7.50 -7.21 -18.24
CA VAL A 29 -6.25 -6.54 -17.83
C VAL A 29 -6.46 -5.31 -16.95
N PRO A 30 -7.35 -4.33 -17.27
CA PRO A 30 -7.53 -3.16 -16.43
C PRO A 30 -8.10 -3.50 -15.04
N ARG A 31 -8.95 -4.51 -14.92
CA ARG A 31 -9.49 -4.96 -13.64
C ARG A 31 -8.42 -5.51 -12.71
N ILE A 32 -7.48 -6.28 -13.25
CA ILE A 32 -6.38 -6.87 -12.47
C ILE A 32 -5.46 -5.78 -11.92
N ARG A 33 -5.18 -4.71 -12.68
CA ARG A 33 -4.37 -3.57 -12.20
C ARG A 33 -5.00 -2.89 -11.00
N ASN A 34 -6.28 -2.54 -11.09
CA ASN A 34 -7.02 -1.90 -9.99
C ASN A 34 -7.09 -2.78 -8.73
N MET A 35 -7.20 -4.09 -8.90
CA MET A 35 -7.19 -5.04 -7.77
C MET A 35 -5.82 -5.07 -7.07
N LYS A 36 -4.73 -5.05 -7.83
CA LYS A 36 -3.36 -4.99 -7.27
C LYS A 36 -3.12 -3.71 -6.48
N GLU A 37 -3.52 -2.56 -7.01
CA GLU A 37 -3.40 -1.28 -6.30
C GLU A 37 -4.16 -1.28 -4.97
N ARG A 38 -5.39 -1.76 -4.96
CA ARG A 38 -6.18 -1.92 -3.72
C ARG A 38 -5.52 -2.87 -2.72
N SER A 39 -4.93 -3.97 -3.21
CA SER A 39 -4.19 -4.91 -2.36
C SER A 39 -2.98 -4.25 -1.71
N TYR A 40 -2.19 -3.49 -2.46
CA TYR A 40 -1.04 -2.76 -1.92
C TYR A 40 -1.47 -1.68 -0.91
N GLN A 41 -2.55 -0.95 -1.17
CA GLN A 41 -3.10 0.00 -0.20
C GLN A 41 -3.58 -0.69 1.08
N ALA A 42 -4.19 -1.87 0.98
CA ALA A 42 -4.59 -2.65 2.15
C ALA A 42 -3.38 -3.08 2.98
N THR A 43 -2.27 -3.48 2.34
CA THR A 43 -1.00 -3.79 3.02
C THR A 43 -0.46 -2.57 3.76
N LEU A 44 -0.41 -1.39 3.12
CA LEU A 44 0.05 -0.16 3.76
C LEU A 44 -0.79 0.22 4.98
N ARG A 45 -2.12 0.07 4.88
CA ARG A 45 -3.03 0.32 6.01
C ARG A 45 -2.81 -0.66 7.16
N SER A 46 -2.58 -1.93 6.85
CA SER A 46 -2.27 -2.95 7.86
C SER A 46 -0.97 -2.63 8.58
N ASP A 47 0.09 -2.27 7.84
CA ASP A 47 1.39 -1.94 8.41
C ASP A 47 1.33 -0.67 9.28
N LEU A 48 0.62 0.38 8.83
CA LEU A 48 0.42 1.58 9.64
C LEU A 48 -0.43 1.33 10.88
N GLY A 49 -1.40 0.42 10.81
CA GLY A 49 -2.16 -0.03 11.97
C GLY A 49 -1.30 -0.76 12.99
N ALA A 50 -0.43 -1.67 12.52
CA ALA A 50 0.53 -2.37 13.37
C ALA A 50 1.56 -1.41 13.99
N LEU A 51 2.07 -0.45 13.19
CA LEU A 51 2.97 0.59 13.67
C LEU A 51 2.35 1.42 14.80
N ARG A 52 1.08 1.81 14.63
CA ARG A 52 0.35 2.54 15.66
C ARG A 52 0.27 1.76 16.97
N THR A 53 -0.04 0.47 16.90
CA THR A 53 -0.09 -0.38 18.08
C THR A 53 1.28 -0.47 18.76
N ALA A 54 2.35 -0.61 17.97
CA ALA A 54 3.72 -0.64 18.50
C ALA A 54 4.13 0.71 19.13
N GLN A 55 3.70 1.84 18.55
CA GLN A 55 3.94 3.17 19.12
C GLN A 55 3.24 3.38 20.45
N GLU A 56 1.99 2.93 20.59
CA GLU A 56 1.26 3.02 21.87
C GLU A 56 1.89 2.11 22.94
N ALA A 57 2.35 0.91 22.56
CA ALA A 57 3.06 0.03 23.46
C ALA A 57 4.37 0.68 23.96
N TYR A 58 5.17 1.24 23.03
CA TYR A 58 6.42 1.94 23.35
C TYR A 58 6.17 3.16 24.25
N PHE A 59 5.12 3.94 23.96
CA PHE A 59 4.74 5.09 24.78
C PHE A 59 4.34 4.68 26.21
N SER A 60 3.66 3.55 26.38
CA SER A 60 3.28 3.09 27.72
C SER A 60 4.48 2.77 28.62
N GLU A 61 5.58 2.34 28.03
CA GLU A 61 6.82 1.97 28.74
C GLU A 61 7.79 3.15 28.92
N ASN A 62 7.90 4.01 27.89
CA ASN A 62 8.93 5.04 27.80
C ASN A 62 8.40 6.47 28.01
N GLN A 63 7.08 6.68 28.08
CA GLN A 63 6.39 7.97 28.19
C GLN A 63 6.73 8.93 27.04
N GLN A 64 7.19 8.40 25.92
CA GLN A 64 7.48 9.11 24.66
C GLN A 64 7.26 8.18 23.49
N TYR A 65 6.97 8.71 22.34
CA TYR A 65 6.85 7.95 21.08
C TYR A 65 8.22 7.67 20.48
N ALA A 66 8.35 6.55 19.78
CA ALA A 66 9.57 6.22 19.06
C ALA A 66 9.75 7.14 17.84
N THR A 67 10.95 7.57 17.61
CA THR A 67 11.34 8.41 16.46
C THR A 67 11.84 7.60 15.27
N ASP A 68 12.12 6.32 15.50
CA ASP A 68 12.62 5.40 14.47
C ASP A 68 11.96 4.02 14.63
N THR A 69 11.77 3.32 13.51
CA THR A 69 11.18 1.98 13.49
C THR A 69 12.04 0.92 14.20
N THR A 70 13.35 1.16 14.33
CA THR A 70 14.28 0.25 15.05
C THR A 70 14.06 0.21 16.55
N GLN A 71 13.40 1.21 17.11
CA GLN A 71 13.06 1.29 18.53
C GLN A 71 11.78 0.48 18.86
N LEU A 72 11.07 0.02 17.85
CA LEU A 72 9.77 -0.65 17.98
C LEU A 72 9.89 -2.13 17.68
N GLU A 73 9.07 -2.94 18.34
CA GLU A 73 8.80 -4.32 17.91
C GLU A 73 7.88 -4.33 16.69
N PHE A 74 8.35 -3.71 15.61
CA PHE A 74 7.62 -3.54 14.36
C PHE A 74 8.44 -3.98 13.16
N ARG A 75 7.80 -4.67 12.24
CA ARG A 75 8.39 -5.05 10.96
C ARG A 75 7.41 -4.77 9.83
N ALA A 76 7.81 -3.92 8.90
CA ALA A 76 7.04 -3.64 7.70
C ALA A 76 6.94 -4.87 6.79
N SER A 77 5.85 -4.96 6.05
CA SER A 77 5.64 -5.98 5.03
C SER A 77 6.68 -5.90 3.91
N ALA A 78 6.82 -6.97 3.14
CA ALA A 78 7.75 -7.01 2.00
C ALA A 78 7.46 -5.88 1.00
N ASN A 79 8.50 -5.17 0.56
CA ASN A 79 8.44 -4.02 -0.37
C ASN A 79 7.69 -2.79 0.17
N VAL A 80 7.48 -2.71 1.48
CA VAL A 80 6.97 -1.52 2.16
C VAL A 80 8.12 -0.85 2.91
N THR A 81 8.24 0.46 2.73
CA THR A 81 9.12 1.33 3.53
C THR A 81 8.25 2.19 4.43
N VAL A 82 8.53 2.20 5.71
CA VAL A 82 7.84 3.03 6.70
C VAL A 82 8.83 4.02 7.27
N THR A 83 8.43 5.30 7.31
CA THR A 83 9.22 6.38 7.88
C THR A 83 8.41 7.04 8.99
N ILE A 84 9.00 7.16 10.17
CA ILE A 84 8.44 7.90 11.30
C ILE A 84 9.05 9.29 11.32
N ILE A 85 8.25 10.29 11.62
CA ILE A 85 8.66 11.68 11.84
C ILE A 85 7.97 12.15 13.11
N SER A 86 8.73 12.72 14.03
CA SER A 86 8.21 13.35 15.25
C SER A 86 9.03 14.58 15.54
N ASP A 87 8.39 15.72 15.65
CA ASP A 87 9.04 16.99 16.02
C ASP A 87 9.20 17.08 17.54
N ASP A 88 8.25 16.49 18.29
CA ASP A 88 8.31 16.38 19.75
C ASP A 88 7.75 14.99 20.17
N PRO A 89 8.62 14.01 20.51
CA PRO A 89 8.20 12.66 20.84
C PRO A 89 7.26 12.56 22.06
N PHE A 90 7.21 13.57 22.90
CA PHE A 90 6.31 13.61 24.05
C PHE A 90 4.89 14.03 23.67
N LYS A 91 4.71 14.67 22.52
CA LYS A 91 3.42 15.22 22.11
C LYS A 91 2.75 14.45 20.99
N GLY A 92 3.52 13.76 20.14
CA GLY A 92 2.93 13.05 19.02
C GLY A 92 3.95 12.53 18.01
N TRP A 93 3.42 11.90 16.97
CA TRP A 93 4.20 11.36 15.85
C TRP A 93 3.34 11.30 14.59
N ARG A 94 3.99 11.26 13.45
CA ARG A 94 3.40 10.98 12.14
C ARG A 94 4.25 9.94 11.41
N ALA A 95 3.63 9.16 10.55
CA ALA A 95 4.33 8.19 9.73
C ALA A 95 3.77 8.13 8.32
N ALA A 96 4.66 7.80 7.40
CA ALA A 96 4.32 7.51 6.02
C ALA A 96 4.77 6.10 5.66
N ALA A 97 3.90 5.35 5.00
CA ALA A 97 4.19 4.04 4.43
C ALA A 97 4.11 4.10 2.91
N GLN A 98 5.14 3.62 2.23
CA GLN A 98 5.23 3.59 0.77
C GLN A 98 5.48 2.16 0.30
N HIS A 99 4.65 1.68 -0.62
CA HIS A 99 4.88 0.41 -1.28
C HIS A 99 5.64 0.63 -2.60
N ARG A 100 6.64 -0.20 -2.90
CA ARG A 100 7.54 -0.06 -4.06
C ARG A 100 6.81 0.11 -5.41
N TRP A 101 5.66 -0.54 -5.57
CA TRP A 101 4.89 -0.54 -6.82
C TRP A 101 3.63 0.32 -6.78
N LEU A 102 3.45 1.12 -5.74
CA LEU A 102 2.34 2.03 -5.61
C LEU A 102 2.86 3.47 -5.56
N ALA A 103 2.35 4.33 -6.42
CA ALA A 103 2.76 5.73 -6.45
C ALA A 103 2.23 6.53 -5.26
N THR A 104 1.12 6.08 -4.68
CA THR A 104 0.41 6.79 -3.60
C THR A 104 0.82 6.25 -2.24
N PRO A 105 1.47 7.05 -1.37
CA PRO A 105 1.73 6.66 0.01
C PRO A 105 0.47 6.67 0.86
N CYS A 106 0.51 5.96 1.98
CA CYS A 106 -0.47 6.11 3.06
C CYS A 106 0.22 6.76 4.26
N THR A 107 -0.50 7.64 4.95
CA THR A 107 0.00 8.37 6.13
C THR A 107 -0.92 8.19 7.31
N THR A 108 -0.36 8.30 8.50
CA THR A 108 -1.10 8.37 9.77
C THR A 108 -0.37 9.32 10.73
N ALA A 109 -1.09 9.86 11.69
CA ALA A 109 -0.53 10.72 12.73
C ALA A 109 -1.30 10.54 14.04
N ALA A 110 -0.65 10.81 15.17
CA ALA A 110 -1.26 10.78 16.50
C ALA A 110 -0.73 11.91 17.38
N GLY A 111 -1.53 12.29 18.37
CA GLY A 111 -1.19 13.41 19.27
C GLY A 111 -1.23 14.75 18.56
N ALA A 112 -0.36 15.67 18.95
CA ALA A 112 -0.26 17.03 18.40
C ALA A 112 0.15 17.06 16.92
N GLU A 113 0.72 15.98 16.40
CA GLU A 113 1.11 15.85 15.00
C GLU A 113 -0.10 15.52 14.06
N ALA A 114 -1.27 15.24 14.61
CA ALA A 114 -2.49 14.97 13.85
C ALA A 114 -3.20 16.23 13.38
N VAL A 115 -2.49 17.15 12.75
CA VAL A 115 -3.05 18.43 12.27
C VAL A 115 -3.88 18.19 11.00
N GLY A 116 -5.17 18.55 11.05
CA GLY A 116 -6.06 18.49 9.89
C GLY A 116 -6.60 17.11 9.53
N VAL A 117 -6.29 16.07 10.31
CA VAL A 117 -6.86 14.72 10.23
C VAL A 117 -7.26 14.22 11.60
N GLU A 118 -8.21 13.31 11.63
CA GLU A 118 -8.57 12.60 12.86
C GLU A 118 -7.35 11.80 13.35
N ALA A 119 -7.00 11.95 14.64
CA ALA A 119 -5.87 11.27 15.24
C ALA A 119 -5.99 9.76 15.06
N GLY A 120 -4.95 9.15 14.49
CA GLY A 120 -4.91 7.73 14.18
C GLY A 120 -5.63 7.31 12.89
N ALA A 121 -6.24 8.24 12.15
CA ALA A 121 -6.78 7.94 10.83
C ALA A 121 -5.64 7.59 9.85
N ILE A 122 -5.88 6.59 9.00
CA ILE A 122 -4.94 6.21 7.95
C ILE A 122 -5.48 6.71 6.61
N VAL A 123 -4.79 7.67 6.04
CA VAL A 123 -5.16 8.33 4.78
C VAL A 123 -4.20 7.90 3.68
N CYS A 124 -4.73 7.31 2.61
CA CYS A 124 -4.00 7.00 1.39
C CYS A 124 -4.44 8.00 0.31
N ALA A 125 -3.63 9.01 0.08
CA ALA A 125 -3.95 10.09 -0.86
C ALA A 125 -2.74 10.39 -1.76
N ASN A 126 -3.00 11.03 -2.91
CA ASN A 126 -1.94 11.48 -3.82
C ASN A 126 -0.93 12.40 -3.11
N LEU A 127 0.28 12.44 -3.63
CA LEU A 127 1.46 13.13 -3.11
C LEU A 127 1.19 14.57 -2.62
N ALA A 128 0.18 15.27 -3.19
CA ALA A 128 -0.20 16.62 -2.80
C ALA A 128 -0.69 16.72 -1.33
N VAL A 129 -1.33 15.68 -0.80
CA VAL A 129 -1.76 15.65 0.61
C VAL A 129 -0.59 15.23 1.50
N ALA A 130 0.26 14.31 1.04
CA ALA A 130 1.46 13.89 1.76
C ALA A 130 2.50 15.03 1.87
N THR A 131 2.63 15.88 0.84
CA THR A 131 3.51 17.08 0.88
C THR A 131 2.93 18.20 1.73
N ALA A 132 1.62 18.37 1.82
CA ALA A 132 1.02 19.30 2.77
C ALA A 132 1.35 18.96 4.22
N TYR A 133 1.49 17.66 4.55
CA TYR A 133 1.98 17.20 5.85
C TYR A 133 3.48 17.50 6.08
N ALA A 134 4.28 17.50 5.02
CA ALA A 134 5.72 17.75 5.12
C ALA A 134 6.08 19.25 5.12
N THR A 135 5.19 20.13 4.63
CA THR A 135 5.47 21.57 4.48
C THR A 135 4.86 22.46 5.57
N GLN A 136 4.05 21.92 6.49
CA GLN A 136 3.53 22.68 7.64
C GLN A 136 4.48 22.79 8.82
N THR A 137 5.77 22.44 8.65
CA THR A 137 6.83 22.66 9.62
C THR A 137 7.79 23.73 9.13
N LYS A 138 7.36 25.01 9.18
CA LYS A 138 8.25 26.18 9.29
C LYS A 138 7.60 27.24 10.14
#